data_90b239d9f7fdce83a4f7177d33c409e6
#
_entry.id   90b239d9f7fdce83a4f7177d33c409e6
#
_cell.length_a   1.000
_cell.length_b   1.000
_cell.length_c   1.000
_cell.angle_alpha   90.00
_cell.angle_beta   90.00
_cell.angle_gamma   90.00
#
_symmetry.space_group_name_H-M   'P 1'
#
loop_
_entity.id
_entity.type
_entity.pdbx_description
1 polymer ?
#
loop_
_entity_poly.entity_id
_entity_poly.type
_entity_poly.pdbx_seq_one_letter_code
_entity_poly.pdbx_strand_id
1 'polypeptide(L)'
;MALKWQGWVVGLVGLAGLLVFAPLGLYVWASGPPSQPAAAAVPPPRVEVTDCRVDPASRRVLAVVEARGGQGSYVVTVEFRDRRPPLPDARTSQSLVRLPGLTPTTPPARTEAVGPVWPPATVPWCGVAGVAATPG
;
A
#
# COMPACT_ATOMS: atom_id res chain seq x y z
N MET A 1 -9.66 -63.96 13.14
CA MET A 1 -9.93 -63.34 11.83
C MET A 1 -10.37 -61.88 11.93
N ALA A 2 -11.00 -61.44 13.00
CA ALA A 2 -11.38 -60.06 13.16
C ALA A 2 -10.17 -59.08 13.24
N LEU A 3 -9.04 -59.50 13.80
CA LEU A 3 -7.84 -58.72 13.98
C LEU A 3 -7.13 -58.32 12.68
N LYS A 4 -7.17 -59.18 11.63
CA LYS A 4 -6.57 -58.87 10.35
C LYS A 4 -7.36 -57.81 9.58
N TRP A 5 -8.64 -57.80 9.75
CA TRP A 5 -9.54 -56.87 9.09
C TRP A 5 -9.45 -55.46 9.72
N GLN A 6 -9.34 -55.41 11.04
CA GLN A 6 -9.15 -54.18 11.78
C GLN A 6 -7.83 -53.49 11.41
N GLY A 7 -6.74 -54.26 11.23
CA GLY A 7 -5.47 -53.71 10.81
C GLY A 7 -5.55 -53.07 9.41
N TRP A 8 -6.30 -53.72 8.52
CA TRP A 8 -6.46 -53.21 7.17
C TRP A 8 -7.31 -51.96 7.10
N VAL A 9 -8.38 -51.89 7.91
CA VAL A 9 -9.23 -50.69 8.03
C VAL A 9 -8.46 -49.54 8.65
N VAL A 10 -7.67 -49.76 9.69
CA VAL A 10 -6.83 -48.74 10.30
C VAL A 10 -5.78 -48.21 9.30
N GLY A 11 -5.20 -49.09 8.51
CA GLY A 11 -4.27 -48.72 7.45
C GLY A 11 -4.91 -47.85 6.38
N LEU A 12 -6.13 -48.23 5.96
CA LEU A 12 -6.88 -47.45 4.96
C LEU A 12 -7.29 -46.06 5.49
N VAL A 13 -7.73 -45.97 6.74
CA VAL A 13 -8.11 -44.70 7.37
C VAL A 13 -6.87 -43.80 7.55
N GLY A 14 -5.76 -44.40 7.95
CA GLY A 14 -4.49 -43.67 8.06
C GLY A 14 -4.01 -43.14 6.72
N LEU A 15 -4.08 -43.97 5.66
CA LEU A 15 -3.70 -43.56 4.32
C LEU A 15 -4.63 -42.48 3.76
N ALA A 16 -5.95 -42.59 3.97
CA ALA A 16 -6.92 -41.61 3.56
C ALA A 16 -6.70 -40.28 4.29
N GLY A 17 -6.44 -40.34 5.59
CA GLY A 17 -6.09 -39.12 6.38
C GLY A 17 -4.83 -38.46 5.85
N LEU A 18 -3.82 -39.21 5.55
CA LEU A 18 -2.55 -38.72 5.02
C LEU A 18 -2.72 -38.10 3.64
N LEU A 19 -3.55 -38.65 2.78
CA LEU A 19 -3.85 -38.11 1.47
C LEU A 19 -4.64 -36.82 1.49
N VAL A 20 -5.44 -36.61 2.54
CA VAL A 20 -6.23 -35.39 2.69
C VAL A 20 -5.42 -34.29 3.42
N PHE A 21 -4.74 -34.65 4.50
CA PHE A 21 -4.05 -33.68 5.35
C PHE A 21 -2.66 -33.29 4.84
N ALA A 22 -1.95 -34.19 4.15
CA ALA A 22 -0.62 -33.89 3.65
C ALA A 22 -0.62 -32.76 2.61
N PRO A 23 -1.47 -32.76 1.57
CA PRO A 23 -1.51 -31.65 0.62
C PRO A 23 -2.02 -30.36 1.25
N LEU A 24 -2.94 -30.42 2.21
CA LEU A 24 -3.39 -29.24 2.95
C LEU A 24 -2.28 -28.67 3.81
N GLY A 25 -1.53 -29.51 4.50
CA GLY A 25 -0.38 -29.07 5.28
C GLY A 25 0.71 -28.42 4.43
N LEU A 26 1.01 -29.01 3.28
CA LEU A 26 1.96 -28.44 2.32
C LEU A 26 1.45 -27.13 1.73
N TYR A 27 0.18 -27.04 1.44
CA TYR A 27 -0.42 -25.81 0.92
C TYR A 27 -0.35 -24.69 1.95
N VAL A 28 -0.71 -24.97 3.19
CA VAL A 28 -0.63 -23.99 4.28
C VAL A 28 0.82 -23.57 4.53
N TRP A 29 1.74 -24.50 4.44
CA TRP A 29 3.16 -24.22 4.63
C TRP A 29 3.73 -23.40 3.46
N ALA A 30 3.38 -23.72 2.24
CA ALA A 30 3.85 -23.02 1.04
C ALA A 30 3.20 -21.65 0.84
N SER A 31 1.92 -21.54 1.21
CA SER A 31 1.18 -20.27 1.19
C SER A 31 1.08 -19.63 2.56
N GLY A 32 1.86 -20.13 3.51
CA GLY A 32 1.98 -19.51 4.83
C GLY A 32 2.14 -18.00 4.68
N PRO A 33 1.66 -17.22 5.65
CA PRO A 33 1.75 -15.77 5.53
C PRO A 33 3.17 -15.44 5.14
N PRO A 34 3.37 -14.55 4.20
CA PRO A 34 4.69 -14.06 3.91
C PRO A 34 5.22 -13.40 5.17
N SER A 35 5.51 -14.20 6.18
CA SER A 35 6.43 -13.80 7.20
C SER A 35 7.75 -13.64 6.47
N GLN A 36 7.75 -12.66 5.61
CA GLN A 36 8.95 -12.16 5.02
C GLN A 36 9.91 -11.97 6.17
N PRO A 37 11.08 -12.56 6.10
CA PRO A 37 12.09 -12.24 7.10
C PRO A 37 12.14 -10.73 7.20
N ALA A 38 11.64 -10.22 8.28
CA ALA A 38 11.56 -8.79 8.54
C ALA A 38 12.93 -8.11 8.42
N ALA A 39 13.97 -8.89 8.33
CA ALA A 39 15.33 -8.44 8.18
C ALA A 39 15.63 -7.68 6.88
N ALA A 40 14.77 -7.80 5.86
CA ALA A 40 14.96 -7.09 4.59
C ALA A 40 13.99 -5.95 4.40
N ALA A 41 13.08 -5.72 5.33
CA ALA A 41 12.11 -4.66 5.22
C ALA A 41 12.75 -3.31 5.54
N VAL A 42 13.11 -2.58 4.50
CA VAL A 42 13.38 -1.15 4.64
C VAL A 42 12.05 -0.51 5.05
N PRO A 43 12.01 0.27 6.14
CA PRO A 43 10.79 0.92 6.52
C PRO A 43 10.28 1.80 5.38
N PRO A 44 8.95 1.85 5.15
CA PRO A 44 8.39 2.69 4.10
C PRO A 44 8.76 4.15 4.35
N PRO A 45 8.89 4.96 3.30
CA PRO A 45 9.19 6.37 3.46
C PRO A 45 8.04 7.07 4.18
N ARG A 46 8.37 8.04 5.00
CA ARG A 46 7.39 8.97 5.55
C ARG A 46 7.08 10.01 4.50
N VAL A 47 5.84 10.04 4.08
CA VAL A 47 5.36 10.99 3.07
C VAL A 47 4.29 11.86 3.69
N GLU A 48 4.51 13.16 3.62
CA GLU A 48 3.60 14.15 4.19
C GLU A 48 3.37 15.29 3.19
N VAL A 49 2.18 15.84 3.21
CA VAL A 49 1.89 17.09 2.50
C VAL A 49 2.22 18.25 3.42
N THR A 50 3.20 19.04 3.04
CA THR A 50 3.67 20.17 3.85
C THR A 50 3.03 21.48 3.46
N ASP A 51 2.49 21.59 2.26
CA ASP A 51 1.80 22.79 1.79
C ASP A 51 0.67 22.40 0.83
N CYS A 52 -0.41 23.17 0.90
CA CYS A 52 -1.58 22.97 0.06
C CYS A 52 -2.15 24.36 -0.26
N ARG A 53 -2.02 24.78 -1.50
CA ARG A 53 -2.43 26.13 -1.91
C ARG A 53 -2.99 26.12 -3.33
N VAL A 54 -3.70 27.17 -3.68
CA VAL A 54 -4.17 27.39 -5.04
C VAL A 54 -3.24 28.40 -5.72
N ASP A 55 -2.70 28.03 -6.87
CA ASP A 55 -1.88 28.93 -7.66
C ASP A 55 -2.75 30.05 -8.22
N PRO A 56 -2.42 31.32 -7.96
CA PRO A 56 -3.24 32.44 -8.45
C PRO A 56 -3.23 32.59 -9.98
N ALA A 57 -2.20 32.11 -10.64
CA ALA A 57 -2.09 32.22 -12.10
C ALA A 57 -2.91 31.14 -12.84
N SER A 58 -2.75 29.87 -12.45
CA SER A 58 -3.42 28.75 -13.11
C SER A 58 -4.73 28.35 -12.44
N ARG A 59 -4.99 28.80 -11.22
CA ARG A 59 -6.12 28.41 -10.37
C ARG A 59 -6.11 26.93 -10.00
N ARG A 60 -5.00 26.26 -10.22
CA ARG A 60 -4.85 24.86 -9.84
C ARG A 60 -4.34 24.73 -8.41
N VAL A 61 -4.75 23.65 -7.77
CA VAL A 61 -4.24 23.31 -6.44
C VAL A 61 -2.82 22.78 -6.58
N LEU A 62 -1.94 23.30 -5.74
CA LEU A 62 -0.56 22.85 -5.64
C LEU A 62 -0.34 22.24 -4.26
N ALA A 63 0.11 21.02 -4.20
CA ALA A 63 0.47 20.35 -2.97
C ALA A 63 1.98 20.06 -2.98
N VAL A 64 2.67 20.49 -1.94
CA VAL A 64 4.07 20.13 -1.74
C VAL A 64 4.14 18.87 -0.91
N VAL A 65 4.71 17.83 -1.48
CA VAL A 65 4.89 16.54 -0.84
C VAL A 65 6.34 16.40 -0.42
N GLU A 66 6.55 16.08 0.84
CA GLU A 66 7.86 15.81 1.39
C GLU A 66 7.97 14.34 1.79
N ALA A 67 9.00 13.67 1.32
CA ALA A 67 9.27 12.27 1.64
C ALA A 67 10.61 12.13 2.34
N ARG A 68 10.61 11.36 3.41
CA ARG A 68 11.81 11.05 4.20
C ARG A 68 11.97 9.54 4.35
N GLY A 69 13.19 9.08 4.23
CA GLY A 69 13.51 7.67 4.35
C GLY A 69 13.14 6.88 3.12
N GLY A 70 12.99 5.57 3.28
CA GLY A 70 12.70 4.66 2.17
C GLY A 70 13.94 4.33 1.34
N GLN A 71 13.76 3.45 0.38
CA GLN A 71 14.80 3.07 -0.56
C GLN A 71 14.17 2.76 -1.91
N GLY A 72 14.68 3.42 -2.95
CA GLY A 72 14.20 3.22 -4.32
C GLY A 72 13.19 4.25 -4.76
N SER A 73 12.40 3.90 -5.76
CA SER A 73 11.41 4.77 -6.35
C SER A 73 10.00 4.46 -5.83
N TYR A 74 9.24 5.50 -5.59
CA TYR A 74 7.88 5.40 -5.07
C TYR A 74 6.92 6.24 -5.90
N VAL A 75 5.67 5.81 -5.91
CA VAL A 75 4.56 6.60 -6.47
C VAL A 75 3.65 6.99 -5.30
N VAL A 76 3.44 8.27 -5.15
CA VAL A 76 2.57 8.83 -4.12
C VAL A 76 1.27 9.28 -4.76
N THR A 77 0.16 8.84 -4.22
CA THR A 77 -1.17 9.31 -4.60
C THR A 77 -1.56 10.45 -3.67
N VAL A 78 -1.71 11.63 -4.23
CA VAL A 78 -2.14 12.83 -3.49
C VAL A 78 -3.62 13.05 -3.76
N GLU A 79 -4.37 13.23 -2.70
CA GLU A 79 -5.81 13.45 -2.77
C GLU A 79 -6.14 14.90 -2.48
N PHE A 80 -7.02 15.48 -3.28
CA PHE A 80 -7.51 16.83 -3.12
C PHE A 80 -8.99 16.80 -2.80
N ARG A 81 -9.37 17.46 -1.71
CA ARG A 81 -10.76 17.53 -1.25
C ARG A 81 -11.12 18.94 -0.85
N ASP A 82 -12.41 19.21 -0.78
CA ASP A 82 -12.91 20.36 -0.07
C ASP A 82 -12.65 20.18 1.43
N ARG A 83 -12.36 21.28 2.12
CA ARG A 83 -12.07 21.24 3.55
C ARG A 83 -13.27 20.79 4.41
N ARG A 84 -14.45 20.78 3.85
CA ARG A 84 -15.65 20.28 4.52
C ARG A 84 -15.63 18.76 4.57
N PRO A 85 -16.17 18.13 5.63
CA PRO A 85 -16.29 16.68 5.66
C PRO A 85 -16.96 16.20 4.38
N PRO A 86 -16.43 15.18 3.72
CA PRO A 86 -16.93 14.77 2.43
C PRO A 86 -18.37 14.30 2.55
N LEU A 87 -19.27 15.00 1.90
CA LEU A 87 -20.54 14.44 1.54
C LEU A 87 -20.28 13.21 0.67
N PRO A 88 -21.14 12.17 0.71
CA PRO A 88 -20.93 10.97 -0.08
C PRO A 88 -20.78 11.23 -1.59
N ASP A 89 -21.17 12.39 -2.06
CA ASP A 89 -21.03 12.83 -3.45
C ASP A 89 -19.84 13.76 -3.68
N ALA A 90 -19.00 13.99 -2.69
CA ALA A 90 -17.86 14.87 -2.83
C ALA A 90 -16.88 14.31 -3.84
N ARG A 91 -16.61 15.09 -4.87
CA ARG A 91 -15.61 14.72 -5.87
C ARG A 91 -14.23 14.80 -5.25
N THR A 92 -13.59 13.65 -5.13
CA THR A 92 -12.20 13.57 -4.76
C THR A 92 -11.36 13.48 -6.02
N SER A 93 -10.41 14.38 -6.16
CA SER A 93 -9.44 14.32 -7.25
C SER A 93 -8.14 13.74 -6.72
N GLN A 94 -7.49 12.93 -7.51
CA GLN A 94 -6.21 12.31 -7.15
C GLN A 94 -5.17 12.63 -8.20
N SER A 95 -3.95 12.83 -7.76
CA SER A 95 -2.79 13.03 -8.62
C SER A 95 -1.68 12.07 -8.20
N LEU A 96 -1.00 11.49 -9.18
CA LEU A 96 0.13 10.61 -8.94
C LEU A 96 1.43 11.39 -9.09
N VAL A 97 2.29 11.25 -8.09
CA VAL A 97 3.60 11.88 -8.08
C VAL A 97 4.67 10.82 -7.94
N ARG A 98 5.69 10.87 -8.77
CA ARG A 98 6.83 9.96 -8.70
C ARG A 98 7.94 10.56 -7.86
N LEU A 99 8.46 9.75 -6.97
CA LEU A 99 9.63 10.07 -6.15
C LEU A 99 10.75 9.11 -6.53
N PRO A 100 11.64 9.50 -7.42
CA PRO A 100 12.72 8.62 -7.84
C PRO A 100 13.89 8.65 -6.85
N GLY A 101 14.51 7.50 -6.64
CA GLY A 101 15.82 7.40 -6.02
C GLY A 101 15.91 7.81 -4.55
N LEU A 102 14.91 7.47 -3.74
CA LEU A 102 14.98 7.71 -2.30
C LEU A 102 16.02 6.80 -1.65
N THR A 103 16.77 7.35 -0.71
CA THR A 103 17.69 6.59 0.14
C THR A 103 17.47 6.97 1.60
N PRO A 104 17.77 6.07 2.56
CA PRO A 104 17.57 6.39 3.98
C PRO A 104 18.41 7.56 4.49
N THR A 105 19.51 7.86 3.80
CA THR A 105 20.46 8.90 4.20
C THR A 105 20.32 10.19 3.42
N THR A 106 19.52 10.22 2.36
CA THR A 106 19.29 11.45 1.59
C THR A 106 18.45 12.45 2.37
N PRO A 107 18.70 13.75 2.17
CA PRO A 107 17.81 14.78 2.71
C PRO A 107 16.39 14.59 2.18
N PRO A 108 15.37 15.13 2.87
CA PRO A 108 14.00 14.97 2.45
C PRO A 108 13.77 15.38 1.01
N ALA A 109 13.16 14.50 0.22
CA ALA A 109 12.82 14.80 -1.15
C ALA A 109 11.51 15.59 -1.17
N ARG A 110 11.51 16.71 -1.86
CA ARG A 110 10.32 17.54 -2.05
C ARG A 110 9.90 17.48 -3.50
N THR A 111 8.62 17.30 -3.71
CA THR A 111 8.04 17.34 -5.04
C THR A 111 6.69 18.04 -4.98
N GLU A 112 6.28 18.58 -6.10
CA GLU A 112 5.03 19.32 -6.19
C GLU A 112 4.02 18.50 -6.97
N ALA A 113 2.84 18.33 -6.39
CA ALA A 113 1.71 17.69 -7.04
C ALA A 113 0.76 18.76 -7.54
N VAL A 114 0.41 18.69 -8.81
CA VAL A 114 -0.53 19.63 -9.43
C VAL A 114 -1.91 18.98 -9.47
N GLY A 115 -2.86 19.63 -8.83
CA GLY A 115 -4.25 19.17 -8.79
C GLY A 115 -5.14 19.85 -9.84
N PRO A 116 -6.45 19.66 -9.71
CA PRO A 116 -7.41 20.26 -10.62
C PRO A 116 -7.57 21.76 -10.39
N VAL A 117 -8.25 22.42 -11.33
CA VAL A 117 -8.68 23.81 -11.15
C VAL A 117 -9.67 23.87 -9.99
N TRP A 118 -9.43 24.78 -9.05
CA TRP A 118 -10.20 24.86 -7.81
C TRP A 118 -11.14 26.07 -7.81
N PRO A 119 -12.39 25.89 -7.35
CA PRO A 119 -13.33 26.99 -7.26
C PRO A 119 -12.85 28.06 -6.26
N PRO A 120 -13.03 29.37 -6.56
CA PRO A 120 -12.49 30.43 -5.73
C PRO A 120 -13.13 30.55 -4.33
N ALA A 121 -14.28 29.94 -4.12
CA ALA A 121 -15.00 30.03 -2.84
C ALA A 121 -14.66 28.92 -1.84
N THR A 122 -13.84 27.95 -2.23
CA THR A 122 -13.53 26.77 -1.41
C THR A 122 -12.06 26.70 -1.09
N VAL A 123 -11.75 26.27 0.14
CA VAL A 123 -10.37 26.05 0.58
C VAL A 123 -10.00 24.59 0.29
N PRO A 124 -8.92 24.33 -0.45
CA PRO A 124 -8.51 22.95 -0.74
C PRO A 124 -7.88 22.28 0.47
N TRP A 125 -8.13 20.99 0.58
CA TRP A 125 -7.42 20.12 1.50
C TRP A 125 -6.63 19.11 0.68
N CYS A 126 -5.36 18.94 1.00
CA CYS A 126 -4.48 18.00 0.33
C CYS A 126 -3.99 16.96 1.33
N GLY A 127 -4.01 15.71 0.95
CA GLY A 127 -3.53 14.62 1.77
C GLY A 127 -2.92 13.50 0.94
N VAL A 128 -2.18 12.63 1.60
CA VAL A 128 -1.61 11.44 0.99
C VAL A 128 -2.64 10.32 1.08
N ALA A 129 -3.11 9.86 -0.07
CA ALA A 129 -4.04 8.74 -0.14
C ALA A 129 -3.33 7.39 -0.15
N GLY A 130 -2.11 7.34 -0.68
CA GLY A 130 -1.35 6.09 -0.72
C GLY A 130 0.07 6.31 -1.20
N VAL A 131 0.93 5.36 -0.82
CA VAL A 131 2.33 5.31 -1.25
C VAL A 131 2.60 3.89 -1.73
N ALA A 132 3.10 3.76 -2.94
CA ALA A 132 3.43 2.47 -3.52
C ALA A 132 4.86 2.46 -4.05
N ALA A 133 5.59 1.39 -3.77
CA ALA A 133 6.90 1.19 -4.35
C ALA A 133 6.75 0.87 -5.84
N THR A 134 7.56 1.53 -6.66
CA THR A 134 7.61 1.21 -8.09
C THR A 134 8.55 0.03 -8.27
N PRO A 135 8.13 -1.07 -8.92
CA PRO A 135 9.06 -2.11 -9.32
C PRO A 135 10.06 -1.51 -10.30
N GLY A 136 11.29 -1.41 -9.85
CA GLY A 136 12.35 -0.76 -10.60
C GLY A 136 13.08 -1.67 -11.53
#